data_ad39b8ef28eaa4320096eef4c2b59222
#
_entry.id   ad39b8ef28eaa4320096eef4c2b59222
#
_cell.length_a   1.000
_cell.length_b   1.000
_cell.length_c   1.000
_cell.angle_alpha   90.00
_cell.angle_beta   90.00
_cell.angle_gamma   90.00
#
_symmetry.space_group_name_H-M   'P 1'
#
loop_
_entity.id
_entity.type
_entity.pdbx_description
1 polymer ?
#
loop_
_entity_poly.entity_id
_entity_poly.type
_entity_poly.pdbx_seq_one_letter_code
_entity_poly.pdbx_strand_id
1 'polypeptide(L)'
;DKYIEYAKSTKINAFVVNIMDGTSIGYDSPVYEKYSPTAYQYANNTVAEYQEVIRKIKDAGFYAIGRLTTFNDSFFCQDHPEYAIADGSGEPLYVAASYWPSAFCRYVWEYKVALAIDAVETMDFDEIQFDYVRFPDNTDQYEASGDIDFRNEYGETKAQAIQRFLMYATDILHEYGVYVGADVFGETSGNYVTAYGQYWPAISNVVDVISGMPYPDHFSRNGTYRPWEHPYETLLDWAESAAKRQAETPTPALDRTWIQAYNAIQPPYNEYSVQEIGDEIRALKEEGLTGGFMAWNASCSLAKLEELRPLYEALE
;
A
#
# COMPACT_ATOMS: atom_id res chain seq x y z
N ASP A 1 17.39 15.72 0.88
CA ASP A 1 18.12 16.40 -0.21
C ASP A 1 18.69 15.40 -1.24
N LYS A 2 19.45 14.35 -0.84
CA LYS A 2 20.11 13.42 -1.78
C LYS A 2 19.16 12.73 -2.76
N TYR A 3 17.99 12.28 -2.30
CA TYR A 3 16.97 11.65 -3.17
C TYR A 3 16.36 12.66 -4.14
N ILE A 4 16.15 13.90 -3.71
CA ILE A 4 15.64 14.98 -4.57
C ILE A 4 16.66 15.28 -5.67
N GLU A 5 17.94 15.42 -5.34
CA GLU A 5 19.00 15.64 -6.34
C GLU A 5 19.14 14.46 -7.31
N TYR A 6 18.99 13.23 -6.81
CA TYR A 6 18.94 12.05 -7.65
C TYR A 6 17.74 12.11 -8.62
N ALA A 7 16.53 12.34 -8.11
CA ALA A 7 15.32 12.40 -8.91
C ALA A 7 15.37 13.48 -10.00
N LYS A 8 15.93 14.68 -9.70
CA LYS A 8 16.12 15.75 -10.66
C LYS A 8 17.00 15.37 -11.86
N SER A 9 17.89 14.40 -11.70
CA SER A 9 18.79 13.91 -12.74
C SER A 9 18.25 12.71 -13.51
N THR A 10 17.01 12.29 -13.24
CA THR A 10 16.34 11.15 -13.86
C THR A 10 14.93 11.52 -14.32
N LYS A 11 14.12 10.56 -14.72
CA LYS A 11 12.70 10.73 -15.06
C LYS A 11 11.75 10.45 -13.89
N ILE A 12 12.27 10.22 -12.69
CA ILE A 12 11.44 10.10 -11.48
C ILE A 12 10.70 11.43 -11.27
N ASN A 13 9.38 11.36 -11.08
CA ASN A 13 8.52 12.53 -10.98
C ASN A 13 7.69 12.58 -9.67
N ALA A 14 7.79 11.55 -8.82
CA ALA A 14 7.04 11.47 -7.58
C ALA A 14 7.83 10.83 -6.44
N PHE A 15 7.41 11.13 -5.21
CA PHE A 15 7.89 10.46 -4.00
C PHE A 15 6.71 9.89 -3.22
N VAL A 16 6.85 8.63 -2.77
CA VAL A 16 5.99 8.04 -1.76
C VAL A 16 6.64 8.24 -0.40
N VAL A 17 5.95 8.90 0.52
CA VAL A 17 6.46 9.19 1.87
C VAL A 17 5.50 8.60 2.90
N ASN A 18 6.03 7.80 3.83
CA ASN A 18 5.21 7.13 4.83
C ASN A 18 4.70 8.12 5.89
N ILE A 19 3.40 8.35 5.93
CA ILE A 19 2.71 8.94 7.08
C ILE A 19 2.76 7.94 8.24
N MET A 20 2.50 6.68 7.91
CA MET A 20 2.52 5.55 8.84
C MET A 20 2.90 4.27 8.08
N ASP A 21 3.78 3.46 8.68
CA ASP A 21 4.14 2.13 8.21
C ASP A 21 4.18 1.15 9.41
N GLY A 22 3.02 0.57 9.72
CA GLY A 22 2.83 -0.25 10.93
C GLY A 22 3.13 0.54 12.20
N THR A 23 4.20 0.20 12.89
CA THR A 23 4.67 0.90 14.10
C THR A 23 5.68 2.02 13.82
N SER A 24 6.01 2.27 12.56
CA SER A 24 6.83 3.42 12.16
C SER A 24 5.92 4.62 11.87
N ILE A 25 5.92 5.58 12.78
CA ILE A 25 5.05 6.76 12.75
C ILE A 25 5.84 7.95 12.18
N GLY A 26 5.34 8.56 11.11
CA GLY A 26 6.05 9.62 10.39
C GLY A 26 6.25 10.88 11.23
N TYR A 27 5.21 11.36 11.90
CA TYR A 27 5.24 12.60 12.69
C TYR A 27 4.20 12.60 13.82
N ASP A 28 4.37 13.49 14.78
CA ASP A 28 3.54 13.64 15.98
C ASP A 28 2.21 14.37 15.71
N SER A 29 1.37 13.79 14.83
CA SER A 29 0.05 14.34 14.53
C SER A 29 -0.83 14.43 15.77
N PRO A 30 -1.59 15.53 15.96
CA PRO A 30 -2.60 15.62 17.03
C PRO A 30 -3.71 14.57 16.89
N VAL A 31 -3.90 13.99 15.71
CA VAL A 31 -4.81 12.88 15.49
C VAL A 31 -4.35 11.62 16.24
N TYR A 32 -3.03 11.34 16.23
CA TYR A 32 -2.50 10.24 17.03
C TYR A 32 -2.71 10.49 18.54
N GLU A 33 -2.49 11.72 19.02
CA GLU A 33 -2.73 12.05 20.44
C GLU A 33 -4.15 11.70 20.86
N LYS A 34 -5.13 11.92 19.96
CA LYS A 34 -6.55 11.62 20.21
C LYS A 34 -6.89 10.13 20.08
N TYR A 35 -6.43 9.47 19.00
CA TYR A 35 -6.90 8.14 18.64
C TYR A 35 -5.93 7.02 19.00
N SER A 36 -4.64 7.27 19.06
CA SER A 36 -3.60 6.30 19.41
C SER A 36 -2.44 6.98 20.15
N PRO A 37 -2.61 7.30 21.45
CA PRO A 37 -1.57 7.96 22.24
C PRO A 37 -0.23 7.25 22.23
N THR A 38 -0.22 5.92 22.07
CA THR A 38 1.01 5.14 21.92
C THR A 38 1.72 5.53 20.61
N ALA A 39 1.00 5.60 19.48
CA ALA A 39 1.58 6.03 18.21
C ALA A 39 2.17 7.46 18.30
N TYR A 40 1.47 8.37 18.97
CA TYR A 40 1.97 9.73 19.21
C TYR A 40 3.33 9.75 19.90
N GLN A 41 3.52 8.91 20.93
CA GLN A 41 4.78 8.83 21.68
C GLN A 41 5.95 8.25 20.85
N TYR A 42 5.65 7.45 19.83
CA TYR A 42 6.65 6.82 18.99
C TYR A 42 6.84 7.52 17.63
N ALA A 43 6.32 8.75 17.48
CA ALA A 43 6.52 9.53 16.27
C ALA A 43 8.01 9.81 16.01
N ASN A 44 8.43 9.60 14.78
CA ASN A 44 9.84 9.73 14.38
C ASN A 44 10.27 11.18 14.21
N ASN A 45 9.33 12.07 13.91
CA ASN A 45 9.57 13.48 13.66
C ASN A 45 8.46 14.33 14.32
N THR A 46 8.75 15.58 14.55
CA THR A 46 7.72 16.58 14.82
C THR A 46 6.96 16.93 13.52
N VAL A 47 5.77 17.49 13.64
CA VAL A 47 5.01 18.07 12.52
C VAL A 47 5.91 19.00 11.69
N ALA A 48 6.65 19.90 12.32
CA ALA A 48 7.48 20.88 11.63
C ALA A 48 8.64 20.26 10.84
N GLU A 49 9.31 19.25 11.39
CA GLU A 49 10.39 18.52 10.72
C GLU A 49 9.87 17.75 9.51
N TYR A 50 8.74 17.07 9.66
CA TYR A 50 8.14 16.29 8.59
C TYR A 50 7.60 17.20 7.47
N GLN A 51 6.92 18.30 7.83
CA GLN A 51 6.45 19.32 6.89
C GLN A 51 7.59 19.91 6.04
N GLU A 52 8.75 20.19 6.65
CA GLU A 52 9.92 20.69 5.93
C GLU A 52 10.42 19.70 4.87
N VAL A 53 10.33 18.38 5.14
CA VAL A 53 10.70 17.35 4.16
C VAL A 53 9.73 17.37 2.97
N ILE A 54 8.42 17.38 3.22
CA ILE A 54 7.42 17.41 2.14
C ILE A 54 7.51 18.70 1.34
N ARG A 55 7.67 19.84 2.02
CA ARG A 55 7.87 21.13 1.36
C ARG A 55 9.06 21.11 0.39
N LYS A 56 10.20 20.51 0.76
CA LYS A 56 11.36 20.37 -0.13
C LYS A 56 11.05 19.54 -1.38
N ILE A 57 10.26 18.47 -1.24
CA ILE A 57 9.80 17.63 -2.36
C ILE A 57 8.94 18.47 -3.30
N LYS A 58 7.95 19.18 -2.76
CA LYS A 58 7.02 20.02 -3.52
C LYS A 58 7.73 21.21 -4.20
N ASP A 59 8.60 21.92 -3.47
CA ASP A 59 9.39 23.06 -4.01
C ASP A 59 10.32 22.61 -5.15
N ALA A 60 10.76 21.35 -5.14
CA ALA A 60 11.54 20.77 -6.23
C ALA A 60 10.70 20.35 -7.45
N GLY A 61 9.37 20.48 -7.38
CA GLY A 61 8.44 20.20 -8.47
C GLY A 61 7.99 18.73 -8.56
N PHE A 62 8.18 17.94 -7.51
CA PHE A 62 7.77 16.53 -7.47
C PHE A 62 6.36 16.36 -6.89
N TYR A 63 5.66 15.36 -7.40
CA TYR A 63 4.40 14.89 -6.85
C TYR A 63 4.64 14.13 -5.55
N ALA A 64 3.88 14.45 -4.50
CA ALA A 64 4.04 13.88 -3.17
C ALA A 64 2.85 12.99 -2.80
N ILE A 65 3.14 11.69 -2.58
CA ILE A 65 2.16 10.67 -2.19
C ILE A 65 2.37 10.34 -0.71
N GLY A 66 1.35 10.56 0.11
CA GLY A 66 1.35 10.18 1.52
C GLY A 66 0.85 8.75 1.69
N ARG A 67 1.74 7.79 2.02
CA ARG A 67 1.36 6.39 2.25
C ARG A 67 0.99 6.15 3.71
N LEU A 68 -0.15 5.51 3.91
CA LEU A 68 -0.74 5.23 5.22
C LEU A 68 -1.13 3.75 5.33
N THR A 69 -0.51 3.01 6.27
CA THR A 69 -1.02 1.67 6.62
C THR A 69 -2.37 1.77 7.31
N THR A 70 -3.38 1.09 6.75
CA THR A 70 -4.77 1.29 7.15
C THR A 70 -5.17 0.36 8.30
N PHE A 71 -5.22 -0.94 8.06
CA PHE A 71 -5.70 -1.93 9.03
C PHE A 71 -4.55 -2.81 9.60
N ASN A 72 -3.31 -2.36 9.49
CA ASN A 72 -2.17 -2.93 10.23
C ASN A 72 -1.66 -1.87 11.20
N ASP A 73 -2.09 -1.92 12.47
CA ASP A 73 -1.80 -0.89 13.45
C ASP A 73 -1.80 -1.45 14.89
N SER A 74 -0.65 -1.97 15.29
CA SER A 74 -0.49 -2.55 16.61
C SER A 74 -0.59 -1.51 17.75
N PHE A 75 -0.20 -0.25 17.51
CA PHE A 75 -0.32 0.78 18.54
C PHE A 75 -1.77 1.14 18.82
N PHE A 76 -2.57 1.29 17.77
CA PHE A 76 -4.00 1.51 17.94
C PHE A 76 -4.68 0.34 18.67
N CYS A 77 -4.34 -0.91 18.34
CA CYS A 77 -4.86 -2.09 19.03
C CYS A 77 -4.44 -2.16 20.50
N GLN A 78 -3.25 -1.65 20.83
CA GLN A 78 -2.81 -1.53 22.23
C GLN A 78 -3.65 -0.51 22.99
N ASP A 79 -3.95 0.63 22.38
CA ASP A 79 -4.73 1.70 23.00
C ASP A 79 -6.23 1.38 23.03
N HIS A 80 -6.72 0.57 22.07
CA HIS A 80 -8.12 0.23 21.82
C HIS A 80 -8.32 -1.25 21.52
N PRO A 81 -8.08 -2.15 22.49
CA PRO A 81 -8.23 -3.60 22.27
C PRO A 81 -9.66 -4.01 21.88
N GLU A 82 -10.67 -3.21 22.25
CA GLU A 82 -12.07 -3.41 21.89
C GLU A 82 -12.36 -3.32 20.39
N TYR A 83 -11.53 -2.62 19.62
CA TYR A 83 -11.64 -2.49 18.15
C TYR A 83 -10.66 -3.41 17.39
N ALA A 84 -9.80 -4.13 18.11
CA ALA A 84 -8.90 -5.11 17.49
C ALA A 84 -9.67 -6.37 17.09
N ILE A 85 -9.22 -7.02 16.00
CA ILE A 85 -9.60 -8.40 15.72
C ILE A 85 -9.16 -9.25 16.91
N ALA A 86 -10.06 -10.09 17.42
CA ALA A 86 -9.85 -10.84 18.66
C ALA A 86 -9.84 -12.34 18.42
N ASP A 87 -9.25 -13.07 19.36
CA ASP A 87 -9.38 -14.52 19.47
C ASP A 87 -10.72 -14.92 20.13
N GLY A 88 -10.97 -16.22 20.28
CA GLY A 88 -12.17 -16.75 20.90
C GLY A 88 -12.32 -16.41 22.40
N SER A 89 -11.28 -15.91 23.07
CA SER A 89 -11.37 -15.40 24.45
C SER A 89 -11.75 -13.92 24.49
N GLY A 90 -11.72 -13.22 23.37
CA GLY A 90 -12.00 -11.79 23.23
C GLY A 90 -10.77 -10.89 23.31
N GLU A 91 -9.58 -11.47 23.49
CA GLU A 91 -8.31 -10.72 23.52
C GLU A 91 -7.81 -10.44 22.09
N PRO A 92 -7.06 -9.33 21.87
CA PRO A 92 -6.50 -9.02 20.56
C PRO A 92 -5.67 -10.17 19.99
N LEU A 93 -5.99 -10.59 18.76
CA LEU A 93 -5.31 -11.68 18.06
C LEU A 93 -4.05 -11.19 17.34
N TYR A 94 -2.88 -11.76 17.69
CA TYR A 94 -1.64 -11.54 16.96
C TYR A 94 -1.57 -12.49 15.75
N VAL A 95 -1.68 -11.95 14.54
CA VAL A 95 -1.67 -12.73 13.30
C VAL A 95 -0.98 -11.92 12.18
N ALA A 96 -0.38 -12.60 11.23
CA ALA A 96 0.36 -11.94 10.14
C ALA A 96 1.35 -10.87 10.65
N ALA A 97 2.10 -11.23 11.70
CA ALA A 97 3.15 -10.44 12.36
C ALA A 97 2.68 -9.09 12.96
N SER A 98 1.39 -8.91 13.26
CA SER A 98 0.85 -7.67 13.82
C SER A 98 -0.43 -7.92 14.63
N TYR A 99 -0.88 -6.88 15.32
CA TYR A 99 -2.27 -6.75 15.75
C TYR A 99 -3.02 -5.87 14.73
N TRP A 100 -4.27 -6.20 14.46
CA TRP A 100 -5.05 -5.59 13.40
C TRP A 100 -6.34 -4.97 13.96
N PRO A 101 -6.55 -3.65 13.82
CA PRO A 101 -7.87 -3.08 14.04
C PRO A 101 -8.84 -3.65 13.00
N SER A 102 -10.07 -3.88 13.42
CA SER A 102 -11.07 -4.46 12.52
C SER A 102 -11.51 -3.48 11.45
N ALA A 103 -11.42 -3.88 10.19
CA ALA A 103 -11.95 -3.10 9.07
C ALA A 103 -13.50 -3.02 9.07
N PHE A 104 -14.20 -3.75 9.90
CA PHE A 104 -15.64 -3.59 10.11
C PHE A 104 -15.98 -2.44 11.06
N CYS A 105 -15.03 -1.99 11.90
CA CYS A 105 -15.28 -0.94 12.90
C CYS A 105 -15.21 0.46 12.29
N ARG A 106 -16.32 1.22 12.38
CA ARG A 106 -16.42 2.59 11.84
C ARG A 106 -15.52 3.59 12.58
N TYR A 107 -15.28 3.40 13.87
CA TYR A 107 -14.35 4.22 14.64
C TYR A 107 -12.91 4.15 14.08
N VAL A 108 -12.50 2.98 13.60
CA VAL A 108 -11.21 2.81 12.89
C VAL A 108 -11.19 3.61 11.58
N TRP A 109 -12.32 3.64 10.85
CA TRP A 109 -12.44 4.45 9.62
C TRP A 109 -12.27 5.94 9.90
N GLU A 110 -12.99 6.43 10.93
CA GLU A 110 -12.89 7.84 11.36
C GLU A 110 -11.45 8.21 11.73
N TYR A 111 -10.76 7.35 12.47
CA TYR A 111 -9.36 7.55 12.81
C TYR A 111 -8.46 7.66 11.57
N LYS A 112 -8.53 6.68 10.67
CA LYS A 112 -7.66 6.63 9.50
C LYS A 112 -7.93 7.79 8.52
N VAL A 113 -9.18 8.17 8.36
CA VAL A 113 -9.54 9.32 7.51
C VAL A 113 -9.16 10.64 8.19
N ALA A 114 -9.34 10.77 9.50
CA ALA A 114 -8.87 11.95 10.23
C ALA A 114 -7.34 12.14 10.10
N LEU A 115 -6.57 11.04 10.16
CA LEU A 115 -5.12 11.09 9.95
C LEU A 115 -4.75 11.50 8.51
N ALA A 116 -5.50 10.98 7.53
CA ALA A 116 -5.32 11.37 6.13
C ALA A 116 -5.61 12.86 5.90
N ILE A 117 -6.69 13.39 6.49
CA ILE A 117 -7.04 14.81 6.44
C ILE A 117 -5.94 15.66 7.06
N ASP A 118 -5.48 15.32 8.28
CA ASP A 118 -4.40 16.05 8.95
C ASP A 118 -3.13 16.08 8.08
N ALA A 119 -2.78 14.95 7.45
CA ALA A 119 -1.63 14.88 6.55
C ALA A 119 -1.81 15.78 5.31
N VAL A 120 -3.00 15.83 4.73
CA VAL A 120 -3.28 16.72 3.59
C VAL A 120 -3.21 18.19 3.99
N GLU A 121 -3.90 18.59 5.05
CA GLU A 121 -3.96 19.98 5.48
C GLU A 121 -2.63 20.52 6.00
N THR A 122 -1.83 19.64 6.65
CA THR A 122 -0.59 20.04 7.30
C THR A 122 0.62 19.92 6.37
N MET A 123 0.66 18.88 5.52
CA MET A 123 1.83 18.53 4.72
C MET A 123 1.68 18.86 3.22
N ASP A 124 0.47 19.16 2.73
CA ASP A 124 0.18 19.44 1.32
C ASP A 124 0.52 18.28 0.37
N PHE A 125 0.16 17.05 0.75
CA PHE A 125 0.24 15.90 -0.15
C PHE A 125 -0.71 16.07 -1.34
N ASP A 126 -0.29 15.58 -2.52
CA ASP A 126 -1.12 15.54 -3.72
C ASP A 126 -2.06 14.32 -3.75
N GLU A 127 -1.68 13.28 -3.02
CA GLU A 127 -2.40 12.00 -2.97
C GLU A 127 -2.21 11.34 -1.62
N ILE A 128 -3.26 10.67 -1.14
CA ILE A 128 -3.20 9.72 -0.01
C ILE A 128 -3.31 8.31 -0.56
N GLN A 129 -2.33 7.47 -0.25
CA GLN A 129 -2.28 6.07 -0.63
C GLN A 129 -2.52 5.18 0.59
N PHE A 130 -3.64 4.45 0.57
CA PHE A 130 -4.00 3.47 1.60
C PHE A 130 -3.36 2.12 1.29
N ASP A 131 -2.36 1.73 2.07
CA ASP A 131 -1.82 0.38 2.08
C ASP A 131 -2.40 -0.43 3.24
N TYR A 132 -2.24 -1.75 3.24
CA TYR A 132 -2.88 -2.65 4.20
C TYR A 132 -4.39 -2.39 4.34
N VAL A 133 -5.03 -1.96 3.25
CA VAL A 133 -6.47 -1.80 3.14
C VAL A 133 -7.11 -3.16 2.87
N ARG A 134 -7.01 -4.02 3.89
CA ARG A 134 -7.40 -5.43 3.87
C ARG A 134 -7.51 -6.01 5.27
N PHE A 135 -8.10 -7.19 5.39
CA PHE A 135 -7.98 -8.01 6.59
C PHE A 135 -6.62 -8.73 6.64
N PRO A 136 -6.19 -9.23 7.80
CA PRO A 136 -4.98 -10.05 7.88
C PRO A 136 -5.11 -11.32 7.01
N ASP A 137 -4.01 -11.72 6.42
CA ASP A 137 -3.84 -13.05 5.83
C ASP A 137 -3.54 -14.09 6.92
N ASN A 138 -3.52 -15.38 6.55
CA ASN A 138 -3.25 -16.50 7.45
C ASN A 138 -4.29 -16.66 8.59
N THR A 139 -5.54 -16.29 8.36
CA THR A 139 -6.63 -16.44 9.31
C THR A 139 -7.43 -17.75 9.16
N ASP A 140 -7.19 -18.54 8.12
CA ASP A 140 -7.99 -19.71 7.73
C ASP A 140 -8.19 -20.72 8.87
N GLN A 141 -7.15 -20.98 9.67
CA GLN A 141 -7.23 -21.92 10.78
C GLN A 141 -8.11 -21.40 11.91
N TYR A 142 -8.03 -20.11 12.22
CA TYR A 142 -8.85 -19.46 13.22
C TYR A 142 -10.31 -19.37 12.78
N GLU A 143 -10.55 -19.07 11.49
CA GLU A 143 -11.90 -19.05 10.92
C GLU A 143 -12.54 -20.46 10.92
N ALA A 144 -11.78 -21.48 10.54
CA ALA A 144 -12.26 -22.85 10.52
C ALA A 144 -12.56 -23.41 11.92
N SER A 145 -11.81 -23.01 12.95
CA SER A 145 -12.06 -23.38 14.35
C SER A 145 -13.13 -22.52 15.03
N GLY A 146 -13.49 -21.38 14.45
CA GLY A 146 -14.34 -20.39 15.09
C GLY A 146 -13.64 -19.59 16.20
N ASP A 147 -12.30 -19.59 16.21
CA ASP A 147 -11.46 -18.94 17.23
C ASP A 147 -10.98 -17.57 16.77
N ILE A 148 -11.83 -16.82 16.07
CA ILE A 148 -11.58 -15.44 15.64
C ILE A 148 -12.88 -14.64 15.63
N ASP A 149 -12.81 -13.44 16.19
CA ASP A 149 -13.87 -12.45 16.12
C ASP A 149 -13.36 -11.20 15.35
N PHE A 150 -13.89 -11.00 14.16
CA PHE A 150 -13.60 -9.81 13.35
C PHE A 150 -14.37 -8.56 13.77
N ARG A 151 -15.12 -8.56 14.84
CA ARG A 151 -15.95 -7.44 15.34
C ARG A 151 -16.95 -6.95 14.28
N ASN A 152 -17.57 -7.86 13.54
CA ASN A 152 -18.48 -7.55 12.44
C ASN A 152 -19.91 -7.30 12.92
N GLU A 153 -20.19 -6.07 13.36
CA GLU A 153 -21.53 -5.67 13.83
C GLU A 153 -22.53 -5.39 12.70
N TYR A 154 -22.03 -5.19 11.47
CA TYR A 154 -22.88 -4.79 10.33
C TYR A 154 -23.30 -5.94 9.42
N GLY A 155 -22.82 -7.17 9.66
CA GLY A 155 -23.10 -8.32 8.82
C GLY A 155 -22.58 -8.19 7.39
N GLU A 156 -21.51 -7.45 7.19
CA GLU A 156 -20.85 -7.22 5.90
C GLU A 156 -19.90 -8.37 5.57
N THR A 157 -19.66 -8.60 4.28
CA THR A 157 -18.50 -9.39 3.87
C THR A 157 -17.22 -8.56 4.00
N LYS A 158 -16.04 -9.22 4.09
CA LYS A 158 -14.75 -8.54 4.12
C LYS A 158 -14.60 -7.57 2.92
N ALA A 159 -14.96 -8.01 1.71
CA ALA A 159 -14.89 -7.16 0.52
C ALA A 159 -15.83 -5.95 0.57
N GLN A 160 -17.02 -6.11 1.12
CA GLN A 160 -17.96 -4.99 1.31
C GLN A 160 -17.40 -3.96 2.30
N ALA A 161 -16.79 -4.40 3.39
CA ALA A 161 -16.18 -3.50 4.36
C ALA A 161 -15.02 -2.70 3.73
N ILE A 162 -14.13 -3.35 3.00
CA ILE A 162 -13.00 -2.69 2.31
C ILE A 162 -13.51 -1.69 1.27
N GLN A 163 -14.45 -2.07 0.40
CA GLN A 163 -15.02 -1.15 -0.59
C GLN A 163 -15.70 0.05 0.07
N ARG A 164 -16.50 -0.17 1.13
CA ARG A 164 -17.21 0.91 1.82
C ARG A 164 -16.26 1.85 2.57
N PHE A 165 -15.19 1.31 3.16
CA PHE A 165 -14.14 2.15 3.73
C PHE A 165 -13.53 3.06 2.66
N LEU A 166 -13.17 2.51 1.50
CA LEU A 166 -12.60 3.31 0.41
C LEU A 166 -13.58 4.33 -0.14
N MET A 167 -14.87 3.98 -0.28
CA MET A 167 -15.90 4.96 -0.64
C MET A 167 -15.97 6.11 0.37
N TYR A 168 -16.03 5.79 1.66
CA TYR A 168 -16.05 6.78 2.74
C TYR A 168 -14.81 7.68 2.72
N ALA A 169 -13.63 7.10 2.57
CA ALA A 169 -12.38 7.84 2.54
C ALA A 169 -12.26 8.72 1.28
N THR A 170 -12.60 8.18 0.11
CA THR A 170 -12.52 8.90 -1.17
C THR A 170 -13.51 10.07 -1.23
N ASP A 171 -14.76 9.86 -0.81
CA ASP A 171 -15.77 10.93 -0.78
C ASP A 171 -15.31 12.12 0.07
N ILE A 172 -14.73 11.84 1.24
CA ILE A 172 -14.24 12.89 2.14
C ILE A 172 -12.97 13.55 1.58
N LEU A 173 -11.98 12.78 1.18
CA LEU A 173 -10.69 13.32 0.75
C LEU A 173 -10.78 14.12 -0.57
N HIS A 174 -11.73 13.79 -1.44
CA HIS A 174 -12.03 14.61 -2.62
C HIS A 174 -12.50 16.02 -2.26
N GLU A 175 -13.18 16.23 -1.11
CA GLU A 175 -13.53 17.57 -0.63
C GLU A 175 -12.28 18.40 -0.28
N TYR A 176 -11.16 17.75 0.06
CA TYR A 176 -9.87 18.39 0.27
C TYR A 176 -9.03 18.54 -1.00
N GLY A 177 -9.54 18.06 -2.14
CA GLY A 177 -8.92 18.25 -3.46
C GLY A 177 -7.71 17.36 -3.72
N VAL A 178 -7.58 16.22 -3.05
CA VAL A 178 -6.48 15.27 -3.21
C VAL A 178 -6.95 13.97 -3.83
N TYR A 179 -6.07 13.28 -4.54
CA TYR A 179 -6.32 11.95 -5.07
C TYR A 179 -6.20 10.87 -4.01
N VAL A 180 -6.90 9.76 -4.22
CA VAL A 180 -6.90 8.60 -3.33
C VAL A 180 -6.40 7.36 -4.06
N GLY A 181 -5.35 6.75 -3.53
CA GLY A 181 -4.80 5.49 -4.00
C GLY A 181 -5.03 4.34 -3.03
N ALA A 182 -5.08 3.12 -3.55
CA ALA A 182 -5.14 1.91 -2.74
C ALA A 182 -4.14 0.86 -3.23
N ASP A 183 -3.33 0.36 -2.31
CA ASP A 183 -2.41 -0.75 -2.58
C ASP A 183 -3.13 -2.10 -2.39
N VAL A 184 -2.96 -2.99 -3.36
CA VAL A 184 -3.56 -4.31 -3.34
C VAL A 184 -2.52 -5.39 -3.62
N PHE A 185 -2.68 -6.56 -2.99
CA PHE A 185 -1.80 -7.68 -3.29
C PHE A 185 -1.88 -8.10 -4.76
N GLY A 186 -0.78 -8.61 -5.30
CA GLY A 186 -0.72 -9.13 -6.67
C GLY A 186 -1.83 -10.16 -6.96
N GLU A 187 -2.17 -11.00 -5.99
CA GLU A 187 -3.27 -11.97 -6.07
C GLU A 187 -4.62 -11.35 -6.44
N THR A 188 -4.82 -10.07 -6.11
CA THR A 188 -6.10 -9.36 -6.35
C THR A 188 -6.44 -9.22 -7.84
N SER A 189 -5.47 -9.40 -8.75
CA SER A 189 -5.72 -9.50 -10.20
C SER A 189 -6.54 -10.74 -10.59
N GLY A 190 -6.69 -11.71 -9.69
CA GLY A 190 -7.55 -12.89 -9.88
C GLY A 190 -9.03 -12.54 -10.01
N ASN A 191 -9.80 -13.45 -10.63
CA ASN A 191 -11.25 -13.28 -10.80
C ASN A 191 -12.05 -13.81 -9.60
N TYR A 192 -11.66 -13.40 -8.39
CA TYR A 192 -12.32 -13.81 -7.14
C TYR A 192 -12.03 -12.79 -6.03
N VAL A 193 -12.84 -12.82 -4.99
CA VAL A 193 -12.58 -12.08 -3.76
C VAL A 193 -11.52 -12.83 -2.96
N THR A 194 -10.43 -12.15 -2.61
CA THR A 194 -9.37 -12.73 -1.79
C THR A 194 -9.84 -13.04 -0.37
N ALA A 195 -9.19 -13.96 0.32
CA ALA A 195 -9.53 -14.33 1.71
C ALA A 195 -9.46 -13.13 2.69
N TYR A 196 -8.65 -12.13 2.37
CA TYR A 196 -8.48 -10.90 3.16
C TYR A 196 -9.32 -9.72 2.65
N GLY A 197 -10.28 -9.95 1.74
CA GLY A 197 -11.33 -9.00 1.37
C GLY A 197 -10.98 -8.04 0.24
N GLN A 198 -9.86 -8.19 -0.45
CA GLN A 198 -9.57 -7.41 -1.64
C GLN A 198 -10.24 -8.03 -2.88
N TYR A 199 -10.88 -7.19 -3.69
CA TYR A 199 -11.49 -7.53 -4.96
C TYR A 199 -11.26 -6.39 -5.94
N TRP A 200 -10.49 -6.62 -6.99
CA TRP A 200 -10.00 -5.59 -7.90
C TRP A 200 -11.11 -4.67 -8.42
N PRO A 201 -12.21 -5.18 -9.04
CA PRO A 201 -13.24 -4.27 -9.58
C PRO A 201 -13.93 -3.43 -8.50
N ALA A 202 -14.10 -3.97 -7.29
CA ALA A 202 -14.75 -3.24 -6.20
C ALA A 202 -13.86 -2.10 -5.65
N ILE A 203 -12.54 -2.24 -5.70
CA ILE A 203 -11.58 -1.22 -5.27
C ILE A 203 -11.36 -0.22 -6.41
N SER A 204 -11.01 -0.70 -7.61
CA SER A 204 -10.71 0.13 -8.77
C SER A 204 -11.88 1.03 -9.19
N ASN A 205 -13.13 0.62 -8.93
CA ASN A 205 -14.33 1.43 -9.24
C ASN A 205 -14.56 2.60 -8.27
N VAL A 206 -13.73 2.74 -7.25
CA VAL A 206 -13.95 3.70 -6.15
C VAL A 206 -12.80 4.70 -6.02
N VAL A 207 -11.56 4.22 -6.04
CA VAL A 207 -10.37 5.05 -5.86
C VAL A 207 -9.91 5.70 -7.16
N ASP A 208 -9.03 6.71 -7.07
CA ASP A 208 -8.44 7.35 -8.26
C ASP A 208 -7.29 6.52 -8.83
N VAL A 209 -6.55 5.83 -7.95
CA VAL A 209 -5.38 5.01 -8.31
C VAL A 209 -5.46 3.65 -7.63
N ILE A 210 -5.30 2.58 -8.40
CA ILE A 210 -5.12 1.23 -7.87
C ILE A 210 -3.69 0.75 -8.12
N SER A 211 -3.04 0.24 -7.09
CA SER A 211 -1.63 -0.13 -7.15
C SER A 211 -1.44 -1.58 -6.75
N GLY A 212 -1.36 -2.47 -7.74
CA GLY A 212 -1.01 -3.86 -7.50
C GLY A 212 0.43 -4.02 -7.03
N MET A 213 0.69 -5.02 -6.21
CA MET A 213 2.02 -5.36 -5.67
C MET A 213 2.46 -6.76 -6.14
N PRO A 214 2.70 -6.97 -7.45
CA PRO A 214 3.07 -8.28 -8.00
C PRO A 214 4.58 -8.55 -7.91
N TYR A 215 5.17 -8.38 -6.74
CA TYR A 215 6.61 -8.64 -6.56
C TYR A 215 6.93 -10.10 -6.89
N PRO A 216 7.80 -10.41 -7.86
CA PRO A 216 8.07 -11.78 -8.28
C PRO A 216 8.46 -12.73 -7.15
N ASP A 217 9.18 -12.26 -6.13
CA ASP A 217 9.60 -13.10 -5.00
C ASP A 217 8.51 -13.33 -3.94
N HIS A 218 7.33 -12.72 -4.09
CA HIS A 218 6.14 -12.98 -3.28
C HIS A 218 5.21 -14.03 -3.90
N PHE A 219 5.41 -14.40 -5.18
CA PHE A 219 4.64 -15.48 -5.78
C PHE A 219 5.18 -16.85 -5.36
N SER A 220 4.26 -17.81 -5.23
CA SER A 220 4.62 -19.19 -4.90
C SER A 220 5.34 -19.86 -6.06
N ARG A 221 6.40 -20.61 -5.75
CA ARG A 221 7.05 -21.47 -6.76
C ARG A 221 6.12 -22.60 -7.19
N ASN A 222 6.20 -22.97 -8.46
CA ASN A 222 5.48 -24.11 -9.01
C ASN A 222 6.49 -25.18 -9.46
N GLY A 223 6.69 -26.22 -8.64
CA GLY A 223 7.70 -27.23 -8.89
C GLY A 223 9.11 -26.63 -8.88
N THR A 224 9.79 -26.68 -10.03
CA THR A 224 11.12 -26.07 -10.23
C THR A 224 11.06 -24.62 -10.71
N TYR A 225 9.89 -24.14 -11.15
CA TYR A 225 9.71 -22.76 -11.60
C TYR A 225 9.66 -21.81 -10.40
N ARG A 226 10.47 -20.78 -10.47
CA ARG A 226 10.57 -19.74 -9.44
C ARG A 226 10.29 -18.39 -10.09
N PRO A 227 9.18 -17.74 -9.76
CA PRO A 227 8.78 -16.47 -10.38
C PRO A 227 9.86 -15.39 -10.35
N TRP A 228 10.64 -15.33 -9.27
CA TRP A 228 11.72 -14.35 -9.12
C TRP A 228 12.98 -14.61 -10.00
N GLU A 229 13.07 -15.75 -10.67
CA GLU A 229 14.06 -16.02 -11.73
C GLU A 229 13.54 -15.59 -13.10
N HIS A 230 12.24 -15.22 -13.21
CA HIS A 230 11.54 -14.91 -14.45
C HIS A 230 10.64 -13.66 -14.27
N PRO A 231 11.22 -12.48 -13.94
CA PRO A 231 10.44 -11.29 -13.63
C PRO A 231 9.56 -10.82 -14.79
N TYR A 232 10.05 -10.92 -16.03
CA TYR A 232 9.27 -10.54 -17.22
C TYR A 232 8.00 -11.38 -17.37
N GLU A 233 8.15 -12.71 -17.42
CA GLU A 233 7.02 -13.62 -17.60
C GLU A 233 6.03 -13.54 -16.43
N THR A 234 6.55 -13.39 -15.22
CA THR A 234 5.72 -13.26 -14.02
C THR A 234 4.88 -12.00 -14.08
N LEU A 235 5.48 -10.88 -14.42
CA LEU A 235 4.76 -9.60 -14.53
C LEU A 235 3.84 -9.56 -15.76
N LEU A 236 4.20 -10.22 -16.86
CA LEU A 236 3.35 -10.30 -18.06
C LEU A 236 2.05 -11.05 -17.77
N ASP A 237 2.14 -12.25 -17.18
CA ASP A 237 0.97 -13.05 -16.79
C ASP A 237 0.08 -12.29 -15.78
N TRP A 238 0.72 -11.60 -14.82
CA TRP A 238 0.00 -10.78 -13.86
C TRP A 238 -0.69 -9.59 -14.53
N ALA A 239 0.01 -8.87 -15.39
CA ALA A 239 -0.49 -7.69 -16.07
C ALA A 239 -1.66 -8.02 -17.02
N GLU A 240 -1.62 -9.15 -17.72
CA GLU A 240 -2.75 -9.66 -18.51
C GLU A 240 -4.00 -9.83 -17.62
N SER A 241 -3.82 -10.42 -16.44
CA SER A 241 -4.92 -10.60 -15.48
C SER A 241 -5.46 -9.27 -14.95
N ALA A 242 -4.58 -8.35 -14.57
CA ALA A 242 -4.95 -7.02 -14.08
C ALA A 242 -5.65 -6.19 -15.16
N ALA A 243 -5.16 -6.21 -16.40
CA ALA A 243 -5.79 -5.52 -17.54
C ALA A 243 -7.21 -6.05 -17.81
N LYS A 244 -7.45 -7.35 -17.66
CA LYS A 244 -8.81 -7.94 -17.74
C LYS A 244 -9.70 -7.39 -16.63
N ARG A 245 -9.21 -7.29 -15.39
CA ARG A 245 -9.99 -6.72 -14.26
C ARG A 245 -10.30 -5.25 -14.49
N GLN A 246 -9.33 -4.47 -15.00
CA GLN A 246 -9.57 -3.08 -15.39
C GLN A 246 -10.66 -2.95 -16.45
N ALA A 247 -10.61 -3.78 -17.49
CA ALA A 247 -11.61 -3.77 -18.56
C ALA A 247 -13.02 -4.17 -18.09
N GLU A 248 -13.14 -4.94 -17.02
CA GLU A 248 -14.42 -5.33 -16.40
C GLU A 248 -14.96 -4.28 -15.40
N THR A 249 -14.14 -3.31 -15.01
CA THR A 249 -14.51 -2.27 -14.05
C THR A 249 -15.23 -1.13 -14.77
N PRO A 250 -16.44 -0.73 -14.34
CA PRO A 250 -17.22 0.31 -15.03
C PRO A 250 -16.55 1.68 -15.09
N THR A 251 -15.90 2.10 -14.01
CA THR A 251 -15.12 3.33 -13.90
C THR A 251 -13.76 3.00 -13.30
N PRO A 252 -12.84 2.44 -14.10
CA PRO A 252 -11.58 1.95 -13.57
C PRO A 252 -10.67 3.09 -13.12
N ALA A 253 -10.04 2.90 -11.97
CA ALA A 253 -8.97 3.76 -11.48
C ALA A 253 -7.76 3.75 -12.43
N LEU A 254 -6.89 4.74 -12.32
CA LEU A 254 -5.57 4.68 -12.92
C LEU A 254 -4.78 3.50 -12.30
N ASP A 255 -4.24 2.62 -13.13
CA ASP A 255 -3.32 1.59 -12.66
C ASP A 255 -1.91 2.19 -12.46
N ARG A 256 -1.33 2.01 -11.29
CA ARG A 256 0.06 2.40 -11.02
C ARG A 256 0.73 1.34 -10.17
N THR A 257 1.32 0.37 -10.84
CA THR A 257 1.83 -0.87 -10.25
C THR A 257 3.11 -0.65 -9.43
N TRP A 258 3.24 -1.29 -8.29
CA TRP A 258 4.49 -1.45 -7.57
C TRP A 258 5.37 -2.50 -8.25
N ILE A 259 6.64 -2.19 -8.50
CA ILE A 259 7.64 -3.11 -9.04
C ILE A 259 8.72 -3.43 -8.01
N GLN A 260 9.38 -4.59 -8.14
CA GLN A 260 10.39 -5.07 -7.21
C GLN A 260 11.75 -4.42 -7.48
N ALA A 261 12.05 -3.28 -6.85
CA ALA A 261 13.34 -2.58 -7.01
C ALA A 261 14.39 -3.00 -5.96
N TYR A 262 14.44 -4.29 -5.63
CA TYR A 262 15.39 -4.91 -4.69
C TYR A 262 15.71 -6.33 -5.14
N ASN A 263 16.84 -6.88 -4.66
CA ASN A 263 17.24 -8.25 -4.98
C ASN A 263 16.29 -9.26 -4.32
N ALA A 264 15.99 -10.35 -5.02
CA ALA A 264 15.07 -11.36 -4.53
C ALA A 264 15.49 -11.89 -3.14
N ILE A 265 14.54 -11.98 -2.21
CA ILE A 265 14.75 -12.48 -0.85
C ILE A 265 14.55 -13.99 -0.73
N GLN A 266 14.18 -14.64 -1.84
CA GLN A 266 14.04 -16.09 -1.92
C GLN A 266 15.23 -16.75 -2.62
N PRO A 267 15.65 -17.96 -2.18
CA PRO A 267 16.75 -18.67 -2.86
C PRO A 267 16.42 -18.93 -4.35
N PRO A 268 17.39 -18.74 -5.28
CA PRO A 268 18.81 -18.50 -5.07
C PRO A 268 19.25 -17.03 -4.83
N TYR A 269 18.35 -16.14 -4.42
CA TYR A 269 18.66 -14.73 -4.12
C TYR A 269 19.14 -13.95 -5.36
N ASN A 270 18.38 -14.03 -6.45
CA ASN A 270 18.71 -13.37 -7.70
C ASN A 270 18.90 -11.87 -7.52
N GLU A 271 19.92 -11.34 -8.18
CA GLU A 271 20.07 -9.90 -8.33
C GLU A 271 19.02 -9.35 -9.28
N TYR A 272 18.45 -8.19 -8.91
CA TYR A 272 17.52 -7.43 -9.73
C TYR A 272 18.24 -6.16 -10.18
N SER A 273 18.83 -6.24 -11.35
CA SER A 273 19.56 -5.15 -12.00
C SER A 273 18.66 -4.31 -12.90
N VAL A 274 19.26 -3.44 -13.68
CA VAL A 274 18.56 -2.67 -14.74
C VAL A 274 17.75 -3.60 -15.66
N GLN A 275 18.26 -4.82 -15.93
CA GLN A 275 17.59 -5.77 -16.84
C GLN A 275 16.28 -6.29 -16.21
N GLU A 276 16.32 -6.86 -15.00
CA GLU A 276 15.17 -7.47 -14.35
C GLU A 276 14.07 -6.45 -14.08
N ILE A 277 14.44 -5.27 -13.59
CA ILE A 277 13.49 -4.19 -13.31
C ILE A 277 12.96 -3.56 -14.60
N GLY A 278 13.79 -3.45 -15.63
CA GLY A 278 13.37 -3.05 -16.99
C GLY A 278 12.39 -4.05 -17.62
N ASP A 279 12.58 -5.33 -17.36
CA ASP A 279 11.70 -6.41 -17.79
C ASP A 279 10.32 -6.33 -17.11
N GLU A 280 10.25 -6.00 -15.82
CA GLU A 280 8.98 -5.74 -15.14
C GLU A 280 8.22 -4.57 -15.78
N ILE A 281 8.89 -3.43 -16.01
CA ILE A 281 8.29 -2.24 -16.64
C ILE A 281 7.80 -2.55 -18.05
N ARG A 282 8.59 -3.31 -18.82
CA ARG A 282 8.24 -3.71 -20.19
C ARG A 282 6.98 -4.58 -20.21
N ALA A 283 6.90 -5.57 -19.33
CA ALA A 283 5.73 -6.45 -19.21
C ALA A 283 4.44 -5.67 -18.91
N LEU A 284 4.47 -4.70 -17.99
CA LEU A 284 3.32 -3.83 -17.70
C LEU A 284 2.87 -3.05 -18.95
N LYS A 285 3.82 -2.44 -19.68
CA LYS A 285 3.52 -1.66 -20.89
C LYS A 285 2.93 -2.52 -22.01
N GLU A 286 3.41 -3.75 -22.20
CA GLU A 286 2.93 -4.67 -23.25
C GLU A 286 1.48 -5.06 -23.05
N GLU A 287 1.01 -5.19 -21.79
CA GLU A 287 -0.38 -5.49 -21.46
C GLU A 287 -1.25 -4.23 -21.30
N GLY A 288 -0.71 -3.05 -21.61
CA GLY A 288 -1.46 -1.79 -21.61
C GLY A 288 -1.68 -1.17 -20.24
N LEU A 289 -0.98 -1.62 -19.21
CA LEU A 289 -0.96 -0.96 -17.89
C LEU A 289 0.00 0.24 -17.96
N THR A 290 -0.54 1.39 -18.31
CA THR A 290 0.24 2.58 -18.67
C THR A 290 0.11 3.75 -17.67
N GLY A 291 -0.53 3.53 -16.53
CA GLY A 291 -0.69 4.55 -15.48
C GLY A 291 0.59 4.86 -14.70
N GLY A 292 1.70 4.25 -15.10
CA GLY A 292 2.99 4.39 -14.45
C GLY A 292 3.31 3.26 -13.48
N PHE A 293 4.39 3.44 -12.73
CA PHE A 293 4.82 2.47 -11.71
C PHE A 293 5.45 3.16 -10.51
N MET A 294 5.54 2.44 -9.42
CA MET A 294 6.29 2.81 -8.23
C MET A 294 7.33 1.72 -7.93
N ALA A 295 8.54 2.13 -7.58
CA ALA A 295 9.65 1.23 -7.30
C ALA A 295 9.74 0.95 -5.79
N TRP A 296 9.43 -0.28 -5.36
CA TRP A 296 9.52 -0.68 -3.97
C TRP A 296 10.94 -1.09 -3.59
N ASN A 297 11.50 -0.41 -2.61
CA ASN A 297 12.74 -0.78 -1.95
C ASN A 297 12.67 -0.36 -0.49
N ALA A 298 12.39 -1.31 0.41
CA ALA A 298 12.16 -1.04 1.84
C ALA A 298 13.35 -0.34 2.51
N SER A 299 14.58 -0.57 2.05
CA SER A 299 15.79 0.07 2.59
C SER A 299 16.03 1.48 2.05
N CYS A 300 15.27 1.92 1.05
CA CYS A 300 15.47 3.18 0.33
C CYS A 300 16.95 3.38 -0.08
N SER A 301 17.61 2.33 -0.57
CA SER A 301 19.06 2.31 -0.82
C SER A 301 19.45 3.24 -1.96
N LEU A 302 20.20 4.30 -1.64
CA LEU A 302 20.80 5.18 -2.67
C LEU A 302 21.78 4.41 -3.58
N ALA A 303 22.49 3.41 -3.07
CA ALA A 303 23.39 2.58 -3.88
C ALA A 303 22.59 1.81 -4.93
N LYS A 304 21.42 1.27 -4.57
CA LYS A 304 20.54 0.59 -5.52
C LYS A 304 19.94 1.56 -6.53
N LEU A 305 19.55 2.76 -6.11
CA LEU A 305 19.07 3.80 -7.03
C LEU A 305 20.16 4.20 -8.03
N GLU A 306 21.43 4.34 -7.61
CA GLU A 306 22.54 4.64 -8.52
C GLU A 306 22.82 3.50 -9.50
N GLU A 307 22.70 2.24 -9.07
CA GLU A 307 22.77 1.08 -9.96
C GLU A 307 21.67 1.14 -11.05
N LEU A 308 20.46 1.56 -10.68
CA LEU A 308 19.30 1.65 -11.54
C LEU A 308 19.21 2.98 -12.33
N ARG A 309 20.13 3.91 -12.13
CA ARG A 309 20.15 5.21 -12.82
C ARG A 309 19.98 5.12 -14.33
N PRO A 310 20.70 4.23 -15.07
CA PRO A 310 20.54 4.13 -16.53
C PRO A 310 19.11 3.79 -16.95
N LEU A 311 18.40 3.00 -16.16
CA LEU A 311 16.99 2.68 -16.41
C LEU A 311 16.11 3.91 -16.23
N TYR A 312 16.26 4.61 -15.10
CA TYR A 312 15.40 5.77 -14.78
C TYR A 312 15.70 7.02 -15.62
N GLU A 313 16.89 7.13 -16.20
CA GLU A 313 17.22 8.18 -17.18
C GLU A 313 16.59 7.89 -18.55
N ALA A 314 16.46 6.61 -18.92
CA ALA A 314 15.97 6.16 -20.23
C ALA A 314 14.42 6.05 -20.31
N LEU A 315 13.67 6.27 -19.22
CA LEU A 315 12.21 6.26 -19.23
C LEU A 315 11.67 7.33 -20.18
N GLU A 316 10.59 6.98 -20.91
CA GLU A 316 9.88 7.87 -21.86
C GLU A 316 8.75 8.63 -21.18
#